data_f36a230c8a5be4b6b2db287ce9ab0077
#
_entry.id   f36a230c8a5be4b6b2db287ce9ab0077
#
_cell.length_a   1.000
_cell.length_b   1.000
_cell.length_c   1.000
_cell.angle_alpha   90.00
_cell.angle_beta   90.00
_cell.angle_gamma   90.00
#
_symmetry.space_group_name_H-M   'P 1'
#
loop_
_entity.id
_entity.type
_entity.pdbx_description
1 polymer ?
#
loop_
_entity_poly.entity_id
_entity_poly.type
_entity_poly.pdbx_seq_one_letter_code
_entity_poly.pdbx_strand_id
1 'polypeptide(L)'
;VHVDKNKDTIDTHLYGPENPLIKGRGKLATPLKITFLKKENAIELKICGKKYRIREGEYSPWVKVVFKPLPIIKIRGICRFYLKQLNPALELYVTPINIDPEKPALPISHPFIYAVYLAKLIGLYATLGLAEDTWALNEGVIDENAFLKQAYLFFEEREKVFLKALERTPRGLCACVFDTTDRLQHMFFRCLDEKHPANRGREVNKYRDVIKESYQHMDNVVGKVLNRIDDKTLLMVISDHGFAPFRRGVN
;
A
#
# COMPACT_ATOMS: atom_id res chain seq x y z
N VAL A 1 3.52 8.87 -18.93
CA VAL A 1 3.37 8.35 -20.30
C VAL A 1 2.55 9.38 -21.08
N HIS A 2 3.17 10.07 -22.05
CA HIS A 2 2.43 10.97 -22.95
C HIS A 2 1.55 10.12 -23.87
N VAL A 3 0.26 10.35 -23.81
CA VAL A 3 -0.75 9.60 -24.55
C VAL A 3 -1.17 10.40 -25.77
N ASP A 4 -1.11 9.78 -26.94
CA ASP A 4 -1.78 10.27 -28.13
C ASP A 4 -3.30 10.17 -27.91
N LYS A 5 -4.01 11.31 -27.89
CA LYS A 5 -5.45 11.41 -27.55
C LYS A 5 -6.37 10.59 -28.46
N ASN A 6 -5.86 10.07 -29.57
CA ASN A 6 -6.64 9.30 -30.56
C ASN A 6 -6.56 7.77 -30.39
N LYS A 7 -5.77 7.26 -29.43
CA LYS A 7 -5.65 5.81 -29.22
C LYS A 7 -6.50 5.36 -28.04
N ASP A 8 -7.40 4.43 -28.26
CA ASP A 8 -8.16 3.78 -27.18
C ASP A 8 -7.31 2.83 -26.33
N THR A 9 -6.04 2.63 -26.70
CA THR A 9 -5.12 1.72 -26.01
C THR A 9 -3.71 2.25 -25.99
N ILE A 10 -2.98 1.96 -24.88
CA ILE A 10 -1.55 2.26 -24.70
C ILE A 10 -0.84 0.94 -24.43
N ASP A 11 0.20 0.64 -25.19
CA ASP A 11 1.14 -0.42 -24.90
C ASP A 11 2.39 0.18 -24.27
N THR A 12 2.72 -0.26 -23.05
CA THR A 12 3.85 0.24 -22.25
C THR A 12 4.44 -0.87 -21.38
N HIS A 13 5.30 -0.53 -20.45
CA HIS A 13 5.92 -1.46 -19.53
C HIS A 13 5.82 -0.97 -18.10
N LEU A 14 5.61 -1.91 -17.16
CA LEU A 14 5.89 -1.69 -15.76
C LEU A 14 7.36 -2.02 -15.51
N TYR A 15 8.10 -1.03 -15.03
CA TYR A 15 9.51 -1.20 -14.67
C TYR A 15 9.62 -1.69 -13.22
N GLY A 16 10.48 -2.68 -13.03
CA GLY A 16 10.84 -3.24 -11.74
C GLY A 16 12.25 -2.82 -11.29
N PRO A 17 12.87 -3.60 -10.40
CA PRO A 17 14.22 -3.37 -9.93
C PRO A 17 15.24 -3.51 -11.08
N GLU A 18 16.47 -3.06 -10.82
CA GLU A 18 17.60 -3.36 -11.70
C GLU A 18 17.82 -4.86 -11.80
N ASN A 19 18.35 -5.31 -12.95
CA ASN A 19 18.62 -6.72 -13.14
C ASN A 19 19.84 -7.14 -12.30
N PRO A 20 19.68 -7.92 -11.21
CA PRO A 20 20.79 -8.28 -10.33
C PRO A 20 21.77 -9.28 -10.95
N LEU A 21 21.36 -9.97 -12.03
CA LEU A 21 22.15 -11.04 -12.65
C LEU A 21 22.99 -10.56 -13.83
N ILE A 22 22.67 -9.39 -14.40
CA ILE A 22 23.38 -8.87 -15.57
C ILE A 22 23.65 -7.38 -15.37
N LYS A 23 24.87 -7.05 -14.98
CA LYS A 23 25.33 -5.67 -14.84
C LYS A 23 25.15 -4.89 -16.16
N GLY A 24 24.59 -3.66 -16.06
CA GLY A 24 24.45 -2.75 -17.20
C GLY A 24 23.22 -3.00 -18.10
N ARG A 25 22.35 -3.97 -17.83
CA ARG A 25 21.13 -4.23 -18.62
C ARG A 25 19.88 -3.43 -18.18
N GLY A 26 20.03 -2.46 -17.29
CA GLY A 26 18.93 -1.59 -16.86
C GLY A 26 17.87 -2.31 -16.01
N LYS A 27 16.72 -1.65 -15.87
CA LYS A 27 15.60 -2.14 -15.05
C LYS A 27 14.88 -3.30 -15.72
N LEU A 28 14.46 -4.27 -14.90
CA LEU A 28 13.54 -5.31 -15.34
C LEU A 28 12.21 -4.68 -15.75
N ALA A 29 11.56 -5.23 -16.77
CA ALA A 29 10.30 -4.71 -17.27
C ALA A 29 9.31 -5.84 -17.56
N THR A 30 8.02 -5.55 -17.38
CA THR A 30 6.93 -6.44 -17.78
C THR A 30 5.94 -5.68 -18.65
N PRO A 31 5.44 -6.25 -19.77
CA PRO A 31 4.50 -5.58 -20.65
C PRO A 31 3.20 -5.24 -19.93
N LEU A 32 2.72 -4.02 -20.13
CA LEU A 32 1.48 -3.48 -19.61
C LEU A 32 0.68 -2.86 -20.76
N LYS A 33 -0.55 -3.32 -20.95
CA LYS A 33 -1.50 -2.71 -21.88
C LYS A 33 -2.59 -2.02 -21.09
N ILE A 34 -2.89 -0.77 -21.44
CA ILE A 34 -3.94 0.06 -20.86
C ILE A 34 -4.99 0.32 -21.92
N THR A 35 -6.25 0.02 -21.65
CA THR A 35 -7.39 0.31 -22.53
C THR A 35 -8.31 1.31 -21.82
N PHE A 36 -8.70 2.39 -22.52
CA PHE A 36 -9.61 3.40 -21.97
C PHE A 36 -11.07 2.93 -22.09
N LEU A 37 -11.79 2.97 -21.00
CA LEU A 37 -13.22 2.71 -20.91
C LEU A 37 -13.97 4.04 -20.70
N LYS A 38 -13.96 4.89 -21.75
CA LYS A 38 -14.42 6.29 -21.70
C LYS A 38 -15.83 6.45 -21.11
N LYS A 39 -16.77 5.54 -21.45
CA LYS A 39 -18.17 5.57 -20.96
C LYS A 39 -18.30 5.32 -19.46
N GLU A 40 -17.27 4.80 -18.82
CA GLU A 40 -17.29 4.30 -17.46
C GLU A 40 -16.34 5.05 -16.52
N ASN A 41 -15.66 6.07 -17.05
CA ASN A 41 -14.59 6.81 -16.36
C ASN A 41 -13.56 5.86 -15.71
N ALA A 42 -13.10 4.88 -16.50
CA ALA A 42 -12.26 3.78 -16.05
C ALA A 42 -11.21 3.38 -17.09
N ILE A 43 -10.25 2.59 -16.66
CA ILE A 43 -9.31 1.87 -17.54
C ILE A 43 -9.38 0.37 -17.30
N GLU A 44 -9.00 -0.41 -18.30
CA GLU A 44 -8.68 -1.83 -18.17
C GLU A 44 -7.16 -1.99 -18.34
N LEU A 45 -6.50 -2.51 -17.30
CA LEU A 45 -5.09 -2.91 -17.35
C LEU A 45 -4.99 -4.38 -17.71
N LYS A 46 -4.19 -4.72 -18.73
CA LYS A 46 -3.80 -6.10 -19.02
C LYS A 46 -2.32 -6.28 -18.73
N ILE A 47 -2.00 -7.11 -17.74
CA ILE A 47 -0.65 -7.41 -17.29
C ILE A 47 -0.54 -8.88 -16.85
N CYS A 48 0.55 -9.56 -17.22
CA CYS A 48 0.78 -10.96 -16.87
C CYS A 48 -0.40 -11.89 -17.22
N GLY A 49 -1.11 -11.61 -18.31
CA GLY A 49 -2.26 -12.41 -18.80
C GLY A 49 -3.58 -12.16 -18.08
N LYS A 50 -3.61 -11.27 -17.06
CA LYS A 50 -4.82 -10.90 -16.33
C LYS A 50 -5.29 -9.50 -16.70
N LYS A 51 -6.59 -9.24 -16.52
CA LYS A 51 -7.23 -7.96 -16.73
C LYS A 51 -7.73 -7.40 -15.40
N TYR A 52 -7.54 -6.10 -15.20
CA TYR A 52 -7.96 -5.37 -14.00
C TYR A 52 -8.63 -4.08 -14.44
N ARG A 53 -9.84 -3.86 -13.94
CA ARG A 53 -10.57 -2.62 -14.21
C ARG A 53 -10.40 -1.68 -13.02
N ILE A 54 -10.10 -0.40 -13.31
CA ILE A 54 -9.86 0.63 -12.30
C ILE A 54 -10.61 1.89 -12.71
N ARG A 55 -11.43 2.42 -11.81
CA ARG A 55 -12.09 3.70 -11.98
C ARG A 55 -11.20 4.85 -11.51
N GLU A 56 -11.46 6.03 -12.03
CA GLU A 56 -10.79 7.24 -11.55
C GLU A 56 -11.01 7.44 -10.05
N GLY A 57 -9.94 7.75 -9.33
CA GLY A 57 -9.94 7.89 -7.88
C GLY A 57 -9.90 6.57 -7.08
N GLU A 58 -9.71 5.41 -7.72
CA GLU A 58 -9.69 4.11 -7.06
C GLU A 58 -8.35 3.38 -7.19
N TYR A 59 -8.02 2.57 -6.18
CA TYR A 59 -6.94 1.57 -6.23
C TYR A 59 -7.44 0.27 -6.85
N SER A 60 -6.58 -0.38 -7.62
CA SER A 60 -6.82 -1.76 -8.04
C SER A 60 -6.76 -2.73 -6.86
N PRO A 61 -7.32 -3.94 -6.97
CA PRO A 61 -6.86 -5.07 -6.17
C PRO A 61 -5.34 -5.28 -6.33
N TRP A 62 -4.75 -6.18 -5.52
CA TRP A 62 -3.37 -6.60 -5.74
C TRP A 62 -3.19 -7.22 -7.13
N VAL A 63 -2.31 -6.63 -7.92
CA VAL A 63 -1.92 -7.06 -9.25
C VAL A 63 -0.64 -7.86 -9.15
N LYS A 64 -0.68 -9.14 -9.55
CA LYS A 64 0.53 -9.98 -9.62
C LYS A 64 1.35 -9.60 -10.84
N VAL A 65 2.63 -9.34 -10.61
CA VAL A 65 3.60 -8.98 -11.64
C VAL A 65 4.74 -10.00 -11.67
N VAL A 66 5.30 -10.22 -12.87
CA VAL A 66 6.38 -11.19 -13.07
C VAL A 66 7.50 -10.54 -13.86
N PHE A 67 8.67 -10.48 -13.28
CA PHE A 67 9.89 -10.03 -13.93
C PHE A 67 10.76 -11.23 -14.28
N LYS A 68 11.44 -11.15 -15.42
CA LYS A 68 12.32 -12.23 -15.91
C LYS A 68 13.75 -11.70 -16.07
N PRO A 69 14.59 -11.79 -15.02
CA PRO A 69 16.00 -11.41 -15.13
C PRO A 69 16.76 -12.26 -16.16
N LEU A 70 16.36 -13.52 -16.29
CA LEU A 70 16.74 -14.46 -17.34
C LEU A 70 15.50 -15.19 -17.86
N PRO A 71 15.51 -15.79 -19.07
CA PRO A 71 14.35 -16.45 -19.65
C PRO A 71 13.69 -17.51 -18.73
N ILE A 72 14.50 -18.21 -17.92
CA ILE A 72 14.06 -19.30 -17.04
C ILE A 72 13.71 -18.80 -15.64
N ILE A 73 14.33 -17.69 -15.19
CA ILE A 73 14.15 -17.18 -13.81
C ILE A 73 13.00 -16.21 -13.77
N LYS A 74 12.06 -16.43 -12.85
CA LYS A 74 10.88 -15.58 -12.63
C LYS A 74 10.92 -15.02 -11.20
N ILE A 75 10.96 -13.69 -11.08
CA ILE A 75 10.77 -12.98 -9.82
C ILE A 75 9.33 -12.47 -9.80
N ARG A 76 8.60 -12.83 -8.74
CA ARG A 76 7.19 -12.45 -8.60
C ARG A 76 7.04 -11.37 -7.56
N GLY A 77 6.21 -10.40 -7.91
CA GLY A 77 5.81 -9.33 -7.02
C GLY A 77 4.32 -9.05 -7.11
N ILE A 78 3.86 -8.20 -6.22
CA ILE A 78 2.50 -7.65 -6.23
C ILE A 78 2.58 -6.13 -6.09
N CYS A 79 1.70 -5.41 -6.76
CA CYS A 79 1.53 -3.97 -6.61
C CYS A 79 0.06 -3.59 -6.78
N ARG A 80 -0.30 -2.36 -6.42
CA ARG A 80 -1.59 -1.77 -6.71
C ARG A 80 -1.41 -0.62 -7.68
N PHE A 81 -2.37 -0.40 -8.54
CA PHE A 81 -2.44 0.77 -9.39
C PHE A 81 -3.52 1.70 -8.87
N TYR A 82 -3.27 3.00 -8.94
CA TYR A 82 -4.25 4.04 -8.63
C TYR A 82 -4.46 4.92 -9.85
N LEU A 83 -5.69 5.00 -10.32
CA LEU A 83 -6.04 5.88 -11.43
C LEU A 83 -6.36 7.25 -10.88
N LYS A 84 -5.37 8.15 -10.94
CA LYS A 84 -5.50 9.50 -10.42
C LYS A 84 -6.38 10.36 -11.33
N GLN A 85 -6.16 10.25 -12.65
CA GLN A 85 -6.84 11.08 -13.64
C GLN A 85 -6.83 10.43 -15.02
N LEU A 86 -7.93 10.62 -15.78
CA LEU A 86 -8.05 10.21 -17.19
C LEU A 86 -7.88 11.39 -18.15
N ASN A 87 -8.38 12.56 -17.78
CA ASN A 87 -8.37 13.74 -18.61
C ASN A 87 -7.79 14.94 -17.84
N PRO A 88 -7.02 15.88 -18.49
CA PRO A 88 -6.66 15.91 -19.92
C PRO A 88 -5.57 14.90 -20.31
N ALA A 89 -4.87 14.29 -19.35
CA ALA A 89 -3.84 13.27 -19.55
C ALA A 89 -4.06 12.11 -18.57
N LEU A 90 -3.65 10.91 -18.98
CA LEU A 90 -3.69 9.76 -18.07
C LEU A 90 -2.62 9.91 -16.99
N GLU A 91 -3.04 9.95 -15.74
CA GLU A 91 -2.18 9.86 -14.56
C GLU A 91 -2.47 8.55 -13.82
N LEU A 92 -1.55 7.61 -13.94
CA LEU A 92 -1.64 6.30 -13.33
C LEU A 92 -0.44 6.09 -12.40
N TYR A 93 -0.71 6.02 -11.11
CA TYR A 93 0.28 5.72 -10.09
C TYR A 93 0.35 4.21 -9.84
N VAL A 94 1.51 3.71 -9.51
CA VAL A 94 1.74 2.34 -9.07
C VAL A 94 2.46 2.35 -7.72
N THR A 95 1.97 1.57 -6.77
CA THR A 95 2.61 1.43 -5.45
C THR A 95 3.98 0.76 -5.58
N PRO A 96 4.88 0.90 -4.60
CA PRO A 96 6.07 0.09 -4.52
C PRO A 96 5.74 -1.40 -4.69
N ILE A 97 6.63 -2.12 -5.41
CA ILE A 97 6.42 -3.54 -5.69
C ILE A 97 6.76 -4.34 -4.45
N ASN A 98 5.79 -5.06 -3.93
CA ASN A 98 5.90 -5.98 -2.81
C ASN A 98 6.32 -7.37 -3.29
N ILE A 99 6.90 -8.18 -2.42
CA ILE A 99 7.15 -9.61 -2.67
C ILE A 99 5.79 -10.34 -2.72
N ASP A 100 5.56 -11.19 -3.72
CA ASP A 100 4.35 -12.02 -3.79
C ASP A 100 4.35 -13.02 -2.62
N PRO A 101 3.45 -12.91 -1.62
CA PRO A 101 3.46 -13.78 -0.45
C PRO A 101 3.06 -15.23 -0.76
N GLU A 102 2.40 -15.49 -1.90
CA GLU A 102 2.11 -16.87 -2.32
C GLU A 102 3.31 -17.58 -2.96
N LYS A 103 4.26 -16.82 -3.50
CA LYS A 103 5.48 -17.34 -4.14
C LYS A 103 6.66 -16.41 -3.86
N PRO A 104 7.03 -16.26 -2.59
CA PRO A 104 8.04 -15.29 -2.19
C PRO A 104 9.42 -15.69 -2.76
N ALA A 105 10.09 -14.67 -3.34
CA ALA A 105 11.44 -14.84 -3.87
C ALA A 105 12.50 -14.90 -2.75
N LEU A 106 12.17 -14.39 -1.57
CA LEU A 106 13.00 -14.39 -0.35
C LEU A 106 12.14 -14.83 0.84
N PRO A 107 12.72 -15.37 1.91
CA PRO A 107 11.99 -15.66 3.14
C PRO A 107 11.42 -14.37 3.75
N ILE A 108 10.09 -14.28 3.86
CA ILE A 108 9.36 -13.16 4.49
C ILE A 108 8.61 -13.60 5.75
N SER A 109 8.75 -14.85 6.14
CA SER A 109 8.19 -15.40 7.38
C SER A 109 9.03 -16.56 7.91
N HIS A 110 8.85 -16.83 9.21
CA HIS A 110 9.36 -18.05 9.83
C HIS A 110 8.21 -18.79 10.53
N PRO A 111 7.92 -20.06 10.21
CA PRO A 111 8.51 -20.83 9.09
C PRO A 111 8.16 -20.21 7.72
N PHE A 112 8.98 -20.50 6.71
CA PHE A 112 8.85 -19.94 5.35
C PHE A 112 7.43 -20.11 4.76
N ILE A 113 6.80 -21.24 5.02
CA ILE A 113 5.45 -21.55 4.51
C ILE A 113 4.35 -20.67 5.12
N TYR A 114 4.61 -19.98 6.24
CA TYR A 114 3.60 -19.22 6.95
C TYR A 114 3.05 -18.04 6.14
N ALA A 115 3.92 -17.33 5.40
CA ALA A 115 3.47 -16.26 4.49
C ALA A 115 2.53 -16.79 3.40
N VAL A 116 2.85 -17.95 2.82
CA VAL A 116 2.01 -18.61 1.81
C VAL A 116 0.68 -19.05 2.40
N TYR A 117 0.70 -19.60 3.60
CA TYR A 117 -0.50 -20.02 4.32
C TYR A 117 -1.43 -18.84 4.58
N LEU A 118 -0.90 -17.71 5.10
CA LEU A 118 -1.66 -16.49 5.33
C LEU A 118 -2.27 -15.96 4.02
N ALA A 119 -1.48 -15.87 2.96
CA ALA A 119 -1.96 -15.38 1.67
C ALA A 119 -3.10 -16.20 1.08
N LYS A 120 -3.11 -17.52 1.33
CA LYS A 120 -4.23 -18.39 0.93
C LYS A 120 -5.47 -18.20 1.80
N LEU A 121 -5.29 -17.84 3.06
CA LEU A 121 -6.36 -17.71 4.03
C LEU A 121 -7.10 -16.37 3.94
N ILE A 122 -6.35 -15.27 3.77
CA ILE A 122 -6.89 -13.91 3.81
C ILE A 122 -6.77 -13.16 2.47
N GLY A 123 -6.15 -13.74 1.46
CA GLY A 123 -5.78 -13.10 0.21
C GLY A 123 -4.38 -12.47 0.26
N LEU A 124 -4.01 -11.78 -0.83
CA LEU A 124 -2.75 -11.06 -0.91
C LEU A 124 -2.72 -9.88 0.06
N TYR A 125 -1.57 -9.58 0.62
CA TYR A 125 -1.35 -8.50 1.59
C TYR A 125 0.01 -7.83 1.36
N ALA A 126 0.18 -6.62 1.88
CA ALA A 126 1.44 -5.89 1.81
C ALA A 126 2.56 -6.63 2.55
N THR A 127 3.71 -6.76 1.91
CA THR A 127 4.90 -7.46 2.44
C THR A 127 6.09 -6.53 2.67
N LEU A 128 5.93 -5.23 2.40
CA LEU A 128 6.89 -4.20 2.79
C LEU A 128 6.63 -3.77 4.23
N GLY A 129 7.68 -3.51 4.98
CA GLY A 129 7.59 -3.07 6.37
C GLY A 129 6.87 -1.73 6.54
N LEU A 130 7.09 -0.79 5.61
CA LEU A 130 6.44 0.52 5.55
C LEU A 130 5.75 0.61 4.20
N ALA A 131 4.50 0.17 4.16
CA ALA A 131 3.78 -0.01 2.90
C ALA A 131 3.19 1.29 2.35
N GLU A 132 2.88 2.26 3.22
CA GLU A 132 2.33 3.57 2.87
C GLU A 132 3.40 4.43 2.20
N ASP A 133 3.13 4.87 0.98
CA ASP A 133 4.08 5.63 0.17
C ASP A 133 4.06 7.12 0.51
N THR A 134 4.68 7.46 1.64
CA THR A 134 4.83 8.86 2.09
C THR A 134 5.66 9.70 1.12
N TRP A 135 6.58 9.06 0.38
CA TRP A 135 7.38 9.73 -0.63
C TRP A 135 6.51 10.21 -1.80
N ALA A 136 5.63 9.34 -2.32
CA ALA A 136 4.71 9.72 -3.40
C ALA A 136 3.78 10.88 -3.00
N LEU A 137 3.35 10.96 -1.73
CA LEU A 137 2.58 12.09 -1.22
C LEU A 137 3.44 13.37 -1.13
N ASN A 138 4.65 13.27 -0.61
CA ASN A 138 5.55 14.44 -0.46
C ASN A 138 5.95 15.05 -1.81
N GLU A 139 6.18 14.21 -2.81
CA GLU A 139 6.51 14.62 -4.18
C GLU A 139 5.25 15.00 -5.03
N GLY A 140 4.05 14.97 -4.45
CA GLY A 140 2.81 15.31 -5.14
C GLY A 140 2.40 14.33 -6.24
N VAL A 141 2.99 13.14 -6.28
CA VAL A 141 2.62 12.07 -7.22
C VAL A 141 1.20 11.60 -6.93
N ILE A 142 0.85 11.47 -5.66
CA ILE A 142 -0.50 11.23 -5.17
C ILE A 142 -0.92 12.37 -4.24
N ASP A 143 -2.22 12.60 -4.12
CA ASP A 143 -2.79 13.55 -3.18
C ASP A 143 -3.09 12.91 -1.81
N GLU A 144 -3.51 13.74 -0.85
CA GLU A 144 -3.87 13.31 0.49
C GLU A 144 -5.00 12.26 0.51
N ASN A 145 -5.99 12.37 -0.40
CA ASN A 145 -7.08 11.38 -0.48
C ASN A 145 -6.57 10.01 -0.94
N ALA A 146 -5.72 9.98 -1.97
CA ALA A 146 -5.12 8.75 -2.47
C ALA A 146 -4.24 8.09 -1.39
N PHE A 147 -3.47 8.92 -0.66
CA PHE A 147 -2.65 8.42 0.44
C PHE A 147 -3.50 7.83 1.58
N LEU A 148 -4.58 8.49 2.00
CA LEU A 148 -5.50 7.98 3.02
C LEU A 148 -6.13 6.65 2.60
N LYS A 149 -6.62 6.56 1.36
CA LYS A 149 -7.15 5.30 0.82
C LYS A 149 -6.10 4.19 0.88
N GLN A 150 -4.85 4.49 0.51
CA GLN A 150 -3.75 3.54 0.57
C GLN A 150 -3.48 3.08 2.02
N ALA A 151 -3.38 4.02 2.96
CA ALA A 151 -3.11 3.75 4.35
C ALA A 151 -4.20 2.85 4.97
N TYR A 152 -5.48 3.14 4.73
CA TYR A 152 -6.56 2.31 5.24
C TYR A 152 -6.64 0.93 4.58
N LEU A 153 -6.31 0.79 3.29
CA LEU A 153 -6.19 -0.53 2.65
C LEU A 153 -5.12 -1.39 3.34
N PHE A 154 -3.96 -0.82 3.66
CA PHE A 154 -2.89 -1.56 4.35
C PHE A 154 -3.21 -1.83 5.82
N PHE A 155 -3.88 -0.90 6.49
CA PHE A 155 -4.39 -1.10 7.84
C PHE A 155 -5.34 -2.31 7.91
N GLU A 156 -6.34 -2.37 7.03
CA GLU A 156 -7.29 -3.48 6.97
C GLU A 156 -6.61 -4.83 6.70
N GLU A 157 -5.59 -4.85 5.84
CA GLU A 157 -4.81 -6.06 5.59
C GLU A 157 -4.02 -6.48 6.83
N ARG A 158 -3.37 -5.54 7.51
CA ARG A 158 -2.63 -5.77 8.75
C ARG A 158 -3.55 -6.30 9.85
N GLU A 159 -4.72 -5.71 9.99
CA GLU A 159 -5.73 -6.18 10.93
C GLU A 159 -6.14 -7.63 10.65
N LYS A 160 -6.44 -7.97 9.39
CA LYS A 160 -6.78 -9.35 8.99
C LYS A 160 -5.66 -10.33 9.32
N VAL A 161 -4.42 -9.98 9.00
CA VAL A 161 -3.22 -10.81 9.34
C VAL A 161 -3.15 -11.02 10.84
N PHE A 162 -3.25 -9.94 11.62
CA PHE A 162 -3.15 -9.99 13.08
C PHE A 162 -4.25 -10.85 13.71
N LEU A 163 -5.50 -10.62 13.35
CA LEU A 163 -6.61 -11.39 13.92
C LEU A 163 -6.52 -12.88 13.57
N LYS A 164 -6.02 -13.21 12.37
CA LYS A 164 -5.77 -14.61 11.98
C LYS A 164 -4.59 -15.23 12.73
N ALA A 165 -3.55 -14.46 13.00
CA ALA A 165 -2.44 -14.90 13.84
C ALA A 165 -2.90 -15.15 15.27
N LEU A 166 -3.69 -14.24 15.86
CA LEU A 166 -4.26 -14.36 17.19
C LEU A 166 -5.12 -15.62 17.33
N GLU A 167 -6.04 -15.89 16.39
CA GLU A 167 -6.86 -17.11 16.36
C GLU A 167 -6.03 -18.41 16.35
N ARG A 168 -4.79 -18.35 15.87
CA ARG A 168 -3.88 -19.49 15.74
C ARG A 168 -2.81 -19.56 16.86
N THR A 169 -2.87 -18.63 17.79
CA THR A 169 -1.93 -18.56 18.92
C THR A 169 -2.68 -18.79 20.23
N PRO A 170 -3.11 -20.02 20.53
CA PRO A 170 -3.89 -20.32 21.75
C PRO A 170 -3.06 -20.21 23.04
N ARG A 171 -1.73 -20.19 22.93
CA ARG A 171 -0.77 -20.03 24.03
C ARG A 171 0.49 -19.34 23.54
N GLY A 172 1.14 -18.58 24.42
CA GLY A 172 2.41 -17.89 24.13
C GLY A 172 2.20 -16.40 23.85
N LEU A 173 2.96 -15.84 22.95
CA LEU A 173 2.96 -14.41 22.61
C LEU A 173 2.45 -14.21 21.19
N CYS A 174 1.43 -13.34 21.03
CA CYS A 174 1.02 -12.79 19.74
C CYS A 174 1.26 -11.28 19.76
N ALA A 175 2.16 -10.78 18.93
CA ALA A 175 2.48 -9.36 18.82
C ALA A 175 2.27 -8.87 17.40
N CYS A 176 1.77 -7.65 17.25
CA CYS A 176 1.60 -6.99 15.95
C CYS A 176 1.95 -5.51 16.06
N VAL A 177 2.68 -5.01 15.08
CA VAL A 177 2.97 -3.59 14.91
C VAL A 177 2.00 -3.01 13.88
N PHE A 178 1.34 -1.90 14.22
CA PHE A 178 0.47 -1.14 13.34
C PHE A 178 1.15 0.19 13.01
N ASP A 179 1.81 0.25 11.86
CA ASP A 179 2.58 1.43 11.43
C ASP A 179 1.67 2.58 10.95
N THR A 180 0.42 2.30 10.62
CA THR A 180 -0.49 3.26 9.98
C THR A 180 -0.74 4.50 10.83
N THR A 181 -0.83 4.36 12.16
CA THR A 181 -1.00 5.52 13.06
C THR A 181 0.19 6.47 12.98
N ASP A 182 1.41 5.93 12.96
CA ASP A 182 2.63 6.70 12.76
C ASP A 182 2.65 7.40 11.39
N ARG A 183 2.35 6.66 10.32
CA ARG A 183 2.31 7.20 8.95
C ARG A 183 1.31 8.32 8.80
N LEU A 184 0.09 8.14 9.34
CA LEU A 184 -0.94 9.18 9.31
C LEU A 184 -0.53 10.40 10.12
N GLN A 185 0.07 10.23 11.30
CA GLN A 185 0.55 11.34 12.09
C GLN A 185 1.66 12.11 11.38
N HIS A 186 2.64 11.44 10.76
CA HIS A 186 3.67 12.11 9.97
C HIS A 186 3.10 13.01 8.87
N MET A 187 2.03 12.59 8.20
CA MET A 187 1.47 13.32 7.07
C MET A 187 0.40 14.35 7.46
N PHE A 188 -0.39 14.07 8.52
CA PHE A 188 -1.59 14.85 8.85
C PHE A 188 -1.53 15.58 10.20
N PHE A 189 -0.48 15.39 11.03
CA PHE A 189 -0.37 16.11 12.31
C PHE A 189 -0.38 17.64 12.12
N ARG A 190 0.14 18.11 10.98
CA ARG A 190 0.07 19.49 10.52
C ARG A 190 -1.35 20.06 10.48
N CYS A 191 -2.35 19.21 10.22
CA CYS A 191 -3.75 19.62 10.09
C CYS A 191 -4.41 19.95 11.44
N LEU A 192 -3.78 19.58 12.57
CA LEU A 192 -4.24 19.98 13.91
C LEU A 192 -3.90 21.44 14.24
N ASP A 193 -2.98 22.06 13.50
CA ASP A 193 -2.56 23.43 13.67
C ASP A 193 -2.69 24.20 12.36
N GLU A 194 -3.70 25.06 12.25
CA GLU A 194 -3.98 25.86 11.06
C GLU A 194 -2.79 26.72 10.61
N LYS A 195 -1.97 27.16 11.58
CA LYS A 195 -0.79 28.01 11.34
C LYS A 195 0.49 27.20 11.02
N HIS A 196 0.37 25.89 10.87
CA HIS A 196 1.53 25.05 10.55
C HIS A 196 2.11 25.43 9.17
N PRO A 197 3.44 25.65 9.04
CA PRO A 197 4.04 26.15 7.79
C PRO A 197 3.81 25.24 6.58
N ALA A 198 3.70 23.92 6.78
CA ALA A 198 3.43 22.95 5.73
C ALA A 198 1.98 22.98 5.19
N ASN A 199 1.10 23.80 5.79
CA ASN A 199 -0.28 23.98 5.33
C ASN A 199 -0.43 25.02 4.21
N ARG A 200 0.65 25.78 3.90
CA ARG A 200 0.59 26.84 2.88
C ARG A 200 0.13 26.27 1.53
N GLY A 201 -1.00 26.75 1.02
CA GLY A 201 -1.57 26.30 -0.25
C GLY A 201 -2.20 24.90 -0.25
N ARG A 202 -2.42 24.31 0.94
CA ARG A 202 -3.04 22.97 1.08
C ARG A 202 -4.37 23.06 1.81
N GLU A 203 -5.25 22.12 1.52
CA GLU A 203 -6.50 21.95 2.23
C GLU A 203 -6.24 21.33 3.61
N VAL A 204 -6.72 21.96 4.67
CA VAL A 204 -6.46 21.56 6.07
C VAL A 204 -7.71 20.98 6.71
N ASN A 205 -8.84 21.70 6.60
CA ASN A 205 -10.06 21.36 7.33
C ASN A 205 -10.60 19.97 7.03
N LYS A 206 -10.48 19.53 5.78
CA LYS A 206 -10.90 18.21 5.33
C LYS A 206 -10.18 17.06 6.03
N TYR A 207 -8.95 17.30 6.50
CA TYR A 207 -8.09 16.27 7.09
C TYR A 207 -7.87 16.44 8.59
N ARG A 208 -8.63 17.34 9.23
CA ARG A 208 -8.45 17.67 10.66
C ARG A 208 -8.73 16.48 11.57
N ASP A 209 -9.68 15.63 11.20
CA ASP A 209 -10.11 14.50 12.01
C ASP A 209 -9.35 13.20 11.71
N VAL A 210 -8.48 13.16 10.72
CA VAL A 210 -7.76 11.94 10.27
C VAL A 210 -7.04 11.24 11.43
N ILE A 211 -6.36 11.99 12.30
CA ILE A 211 -5.65 11.42 13.44
C ILE A 211 -6.62 10.83 14.45
N LYS A 212 -7.69 11.56 14.78
CA LYS A 212 -8.75 11.06 15.67
C LYS A 212 -9.38 9.78 15.11
N GLU A 213 -9.71 9.77 13.84
CA GLU A 213 -10.26 8.59 13.15
C GLU A 213 -9.29 7.41 13.19
N SER A 214 -7.98 7.65 13.00
CA SER A 214 -6.98 6.58 13.08
C SER A 214 -6.93 5.92 14.46
N TYR A 215 -7.04 6.71 15.53
CA TYR A 215 -7.13 6.18 16.90
C TYR A 215 -8.44 5.44 17.15
N GLN A 216 -9.56 5.88 16.58
CA GLN A 216 -10.84 5.16 16.64
C GLN A 216 -10.75 3.81 15.92
N HIS A 217 -10.04 3.72 14.79
CA HIS A 217 -9.76 2.45 14.12
C HIS A 217 -8.94 1.52 14.99
N MET A 218 -7.93 2.04 15.71
CA MET A 218 -7.13 1.22 16.64
C MET A 218 -7.94 0.76 17.84
N ASP A 219 -8.80 1.62 18.40
CA ASP A 219 -9.73 1.25 19.48
C ASP A 219 -10.67 0.11 19.07
N ASN A 220 -11.18 0.17 17.83
CA ASN A 220 -11.98 -0.94 17.28
C ASN A 220 -11.17 -2.24 17.16
N VAL A 221 -9.88 -2.19 16.82
CA VAL A 221 -9.01 -3.38 16.83
C VAL A 221 -8.87 -3.93 18.23
N VAL A 222 -8.63 -3.06 19.23
CA VAL A 222 -8.59 -3.45 20.65
C VAL A 222 -9.89 -4.15 21.06
N GLY A 223 -11.04 -3.58 20.73
CA GLY A 223 -12.35 -4.20 20.99
C GLY A 223 -12.49 -5.58 20.33
N LYS A 224 -12.03 -5.75 19.09
CA LYS A 224 -12.01 -7.06 18.40
C LYS A 224 -11.11 -8.07 19.09
N VAL A 225 -9.99 -7.64 19.66
CA VAL A 225 -9.08 -8.50 20.44
C VAL A 225 -9.72 -8.91 21.75
N LEU A 226 -10.27 -7.96 22.51
CA LEU A 226 -10.95 -8.22 23.78
C LEU A 226 -12.07 -9.26 23.65
N ASN A 227 -12.78 -9.25 22.52
CA ASN A 227 -13.82 -10.25 22.23
C ASN A 227 -13.28 -11.64 21.86
N ARG A 228 -11.95 -11.83 21.77
CA ARG A 228 -11.30 -13.09 21.34
C ARG A 228 -10.38 -13.69 22.39
N ILE A 229 -10.07 -12.94 23.42
CA ILE A 229 -9.19 -13.39 24.51
C ILE A 229 -10.02 -13.76 25.75
N ASP A 230 -9.45 -14.59 26.60
CA ASP A 230 -10.02 -15.02 27.85
C ASP A 230 -9.42 -14.24 29.05
N ASP A 231 -9.91 -14.53 30.25
CA ASP A 231 -9.46 -13.95 31.53
C ASP A 231 -8.02 -14.33 31.94
N LYS A 232 -7.39 -15.27 31.22
CA LYS A 232 -6.01 -15.71 31.43
C LYS A 232 -5.04 -15.03 30.47
N THR A 233 -5.54 -14.20 29.58
CA THR A 233 -4.76 -13.50 28.56
C THR A 233 -4.53 -12.05 28.95
N LEU A 234 -3.26 -11.63 28.98
CA LEU A 234 -2.88 -10.22 29.16
C LEU A 234 -2.82 -9.54 27.81
N LEU A 235 -3.65 -8.51 27.60
CA LEU A 235 -3.54 -7.59 26.48
C LEU A 235 -2.66 -6.40 26.87
N MET A 236 -1.66 -6.10 26.05
CA MET A 236 -0.82 -4.90 26.18
C MET A 236 -0.92 -4.07 24.92
N VAL A 237 -1.24 -2.78 25.06
CA VAL A 237 -1.16 -1.78 23.99
C VAL A 237 0.01 -0.86 24.32
N ILE A 238 1.01 -0.81 23.47
CA ILE A 238 2.25 -0.06 23.70
C ILE A 238 2.57 0.85 22.51
N SER A 239 3.31 1.90 22.78
CA SER A 239 3.87 2.81 21.76
C SER A 239 5.35 3.01 22.05
N ASP A 240 6.17 3.11 21.01
CA ASP A 240 7.60 3.39 21.10
C ASP A 240 7.87 4.88 21.32
N HIS A 241 6.98 5.77 20.84
CA HIS A 241 7.04 7.21 21.06
C HIS A 241 5.67 7.88 20.98
N GLY A 242 5.60 9.12 21.44
CA GLY A 242 4.49 10.03 21.18
C GLY A 242 4.71 10.81 19.89
N PHE A 243 3.85 11.83 19.66
CA PHE A 243 3.95 12.66 18.46
C PHE A 243 3.89 14.16 18.82
N ALA A 244 4.65 14.96 18.07
CA ALA A 244 4.66 16.41 18.20
C ALA A 244 4.75 17.07 16.81
N PRO A 245 4.23 18.32 16.66
CA PRO A 245 4.29 18.99 15.36
C PRO A 245 5.73 19.36 15.01
N PHE A 246 6.18 18.95 13.83
CA PHE A 246 7.48 19.29 13.27
C PHE A 246 7.37 20.55 12.41
N ARG A 247 7.75 21.70 12.94
CA ARG A 247 7.58 22.99 12.28
C ARG A 247 8.84 23.51 11.58
N ARG A 248 10.04 23.08 12.00
CA ARG A 248 11.32 23.55 11.49
C ARG A 248 12.33 22.44 11.47
N GLY A 249 13.09 22.32 10.39
CA GLY A 249 14.30 21.53 10.31
C GLY A 249 15.53 22.43 10.52
N VAL A 250 16.60 21.88 11.05
CA VAL A 250 17.93 22.51 11.07
C VAL A 250 18.72 21.90 9.93
N ASN A 251 19.25 22.76 9.04
CA ASN A 251 20.17 22.34 7.97
C ASN A 251 21.60 22.42 8.49
#